data_0179796ad4dddea9546375793f35d063
#
_entry.id   0179796ad4dddea9546375793f35d063
#
_cell.length_a   1.000
_cell.length_b   1.000
_cell.length_c   1.000
_cell.angle_alpha   90.00
_cell.angle_beta   90.00
_cell.angle_gamma   90.00
#
_symmetry.space_group_name_H-M   'P 1'
#
loop_
_entity.id
_entity.type
_entity.pdbx_description
1 polymer ?
#
loop_
_entity_poly.entity_id
_entity_poly.type
_entity_poly.pdbx_seq_one_letter_code
_entity_poly.pdbx_strand_id
1 'polypeptide(L)'
;MSFLSVVRGLGPNVTTHFRKRGRCLKPLPRELTSSSGDPAWLGVLGSERGRRDVISRGPGAMERRRRRLLADAFGAHKRRRRRQEPEPEGREAVEGALHSLAALFPRGLFDDALPPLVLRHQLYSLVPARTAVDQHLNSMKEEGLVRLFQLGFDTDAFGVVFTEDYKAKVVEAVAGKESEALVRRFLDSVLTPCADISYDMVRMMQDFGFRDADITQLVGAGVLTVRDAGSWWLAVPGAGRFMKAFLRGRKAVLALIQKARYREVLLAELQTRRPPRAVRLGLPYHIHDLIGAQLVRW
;
A
#
# COMPACT_ATOMS: atom_id res chain seq x y z
N MET A 1 -0.32 24.39 -12.41
CA MET A 1 0.82 23.53 -12.76
C MET A 1 1.17 22.70 -11.53
N SER A 2 1.19 21.39 -11.64
CA SER A 2 1.48 20.51 -10.49
C SER A 2 2.94 20.08 -10.53
N PHE A 3 3.63 20.25 -9.40
CA PHE A 3 5.03 19.83 -9.24
C PHE A 3 5.09 18.57 -8.38
N LEU A 4 5.99 17.68 -8.72
CA LEU A 4 6.35 16.52 -7.91
C LEU A 4 7.63 16.83 -7.14
N SER A 5 7.61 16.70 -5.82
CA SER A 5 8.77 16.89 -4.94
C SER A 5 9.01 15.69 -4.04
N VAL A 6 10.27 15.37 -3.77
CA VAL A 6 10.63 14.26 -2.87
C VAL A 6 10.40 14.68 -1.41
N VAL A 7 9.76 13.83 -0.64
CA VAL A 7 9.52 14.04 0.80
C VAL A 7 10.86 14.07 1.55
N ARG A 8 11.14 15.18 2.26
CA ARG A 8 12.33 15.29 3.12
C ARG A 8 12.14 14.41 4.35
N GLY A 9 13.07 13.49 4.58
CA GLY A 9 13.08 12.69 5.83
C GLY A 9 13.16 11.17 5.62
N LEU A 10 12.94 10.68 4.42
CA LEU A 10 13.28 9.29 4.09
C LEU A 10 14.76 9.24 3.71
N GLY A 11 15.61 8.91 4.71
CA GLY A 11 17.03 8.68 4.49
C GLY A 11 17.28 7.57 3.46
N PRO A 12 18.51 7.44 2.93
CA PRO A 12 18.83 6.48 1.86
C PRO A 12 18.74 5.01 2.26
N ASN A 13 18.23 4.67 3.43
CA ASN A 13 18.16 3.32 3.99
C ASN A 13 16.85 2.58 3.68
N VAL A 14 16.45 2.54 2.41
CA VAL A 14 15.70 1.39 1.90
C VAL A 14 16.74 0.46 1.23
N THR A 15 17.69 0.01 2.03
CA THR A 15 18.55 -1.10 1.67
C THR A 15 17.76 -2.37 2.00
N THR A 16 17.17 -2.95 0.99
CA THR A 16 16.71 -4.34 1.05
C THR A 16 17.91 -5.19 1.41
N HIS A 17 18.01 -5.61 2.66
CA HIS A 17 18.92 -6.67 3.09
C HIS A 17 18.50 -7.97 2.39
N PHE A 18 19.06 -8.17 1.21
CA PHE A 18 19.12 -9.47 0.58
C PHE A 18 20.19 -10.26 1.33
N ARG A 19 19.78 -10.90 2.43
CA ARG A 19 20.66 -11.73 3.26
C ARG A 19 20.96 -13.00 2.49
N LYS A 20 22.17 -13.06 1.88
CA LYS A 20 22.75 -14.31 1.42
C LYS A 20 22.83 -15.28 2.60
N ARG A 21 22.09 -16.38 2.50
CA ARG A 21 22.25 -17.51 3.42
C ARG A 21 23.64 -18.13 3.25
N GLY A 22 24.36 -18.14 4.32
CA GLY A 22 25.61 -18.89 4.41
C GLY A 22 26.21 -18.82 5.81
N ARG A 23 26.09 -19.94 6.53
CA ARG A 23 26.82 -20.42 7.72
C ARG A 23 26.16 -20.29 9.07
N CYS A 24 25.89 -21.48 9.62
CA CYS A 24 25.64 -21.79 11.02
C CYS A 24 26.66 -21.15 11.95
N LEU A 25 26.18 -20.61 13.08
CA LEU A 25 26.96 -20.48 14.30
C LEU A 25 26.11 -20.85 15.51
N LYS A 26 26.78 -21.55 16.43
CA LYS A 26 26.33 -22.25 17.63
C LYS A 26 25.78 -21.32 18.72
N PRO A 27 25.02 -21.85 19.71
CA PRO A 27 24.45 -21.08 20.80
C PRO A 27 25.44 -20.91 21.95
N LEU A 28 25.33 -19.81 22.69
CA LEU A 28 25.96 -19.59 23.99
C LEU A 28 24.96 -19.12 25.03
N PRO A 29 25.24 -19.25 26.34
CA PRO A 29 24.30 -19.70 27.34
C PRO A 29 23.61 -18.58 28.14
N ARG A 30 22.62 -19.04 28.91
CA ARG A 30 21.85 -18.31 29.92
C ARG A 30 22.75 -17.83 31.04
N GLU A 31 22.49 -16.62 31.51
CA GLU A 31 22.61 -16.34 32.95
C GLU A 31 21.45 -15.48 33.46
N LEU A 32 20.94 -15.94 34.59
CA LEU A 32 19.90 -15.39 35.43
C LEU A 32 20.48 -14.23 36.25
N THR A 33 19.73 -13.15 36.51
CA THR A 33 19.62 -12.60 37.86
C THR A 33 18.42 -11.67 38.01
N SER A 34 17.69 -11.91 39.04
CA SER A 34 16.57 -11.23 39.67
C SER A 34 16.93 -9.88 40.29
N SER A 35 15.96 -8.96 40.43
CA SER A 35 15.68 -8.13 41.61
C SER A 35 14.74 -6.97 41.24
N SER A 36 13.48 -7.03 41.61
CA SER A 36 12.72 -6.36 42.68
C SER A 36 13.03 -4.85 42.93
N GLY A 37 11.96 -4.05 42.89
CA GLY A 37 11.93 -2.75 43.56
C GLY A 37 10.94 -1.73 43.07
N ASP A 38 9.67 -1.82 43.43
CA ASP A 38 8.81 -0.64 43.65
C ASP A 38 9.30 0.14 44.87
N PRO A 39 9.08 1.46 45.01
CA PRO A 39 7.87 1.88 45.69
C PRO A 39 7.23 3.22 45.26
N ALA A 40 5.96 3.26 45.54
CA ALA A 40 5.04 4.36 45.63
C ALA A 40 5.54 5.62 46.35
N TRP A 41 5.04 6.80 45.93
CA TRP A 41 4.82 7.94 46.82
C TRP A 41 3.47 8.60 46.54
N LEU A 42 2.69 8.58 47.60
CA LEU A 42 1.44 9.27 47.87
C LEU A 42 1.71 10.74 48.31
N GLY A 43 0.74 11.60 47.96
CA GLY A 43 0.18 12.58 48.88
C GLY A 43 0.76 14.00 48.80
N VAL A 44 -0.03 15.02 48.75
CA VAL A 44 -0.70 15.73 49.81
C VAL A 44 -1.34 17.03 49.32
N LEU A 45 -2.51 17.26 49.80
CA LEU A 45 -3.43 18.38 49.87
C LEU A 45 -2.85 19.75 50.32
N GLY A 46 -3.56 20.82 49.87
CA GLY A 46 -3.55 22.13 50.53
C GLY A 46 -4.07 23.21 49.61
N SER A 47 -5.32 23.60 49.57
CA SER A 47 -6.09 24.49 50.46
C SER A 47 -5.60 25.96 50.48
N GLU A 48 -6.47 26.79 50.06
CA GLU A 48 -7.12 27.98 50.62
C GLU A 48 -6.92 29.34 49.93
N ARG A 49 -8.06 29.88 49.55
CA ARG A 49 -8.66 31.21 49.82
C ARG A 49 -7.92 32.50 49.45
N GLY A 50 -8.68 33.33 48.72
CA GLY A 50 -8.42 34.77 48.62
C GLY A 50 -9.36 35.50 47.68
N ARG A 51 -10.54 35.83 48.16
CA ARG A 51 -11.45 36.82 47.52
C ARG A 51 -10.75 38.20 47.50
N ARG A 52 -10.87 38.92 46.39
CA ARG A 52 -11.07 40.38 46.39
C ARG A 52 -11.81 40.82 45.13
N ASP A 53 -13.00 41.30 45.36
CA ASP A 53 -13.84 42.06 44.43
C ASP A 53 -13.11 43.36 44.06
N VAL A 54 -12.93 43.61 42.76
CA VAL A 54 -12.69 44.97 42.25
C VAL A 54 -13.63 45.21 41.08
N ILE A 55 -14.63 46.02 41.38
CA ILE A 55 -15.51 46.66 40.42
C ILE A 55 -14.66 47.58 39.55
N SER A 56 -14.60 47.34 38.25
CA SER A 56 -14.16 48.35 37.31
C SER A 56 -15.05 48.42 36.07
N ARG A 57 -15.52 49.63 35.91
CA ARG A 57 -16.47 50.14 34.91
C ARG A 57 -16.08 49.71 33.49
N GLY A 58 -17.05 49.29 32.70
CA GLY A 58 -16.92 48.88 31.32
C GLY A 58 -16.44 49.99 30.37
N PRO A 59 -15.62 49.69 29.38
CA PRO A 59 -15.29 50.62 28.30
C PRO A 59 -16.43 50.72 27.30
N GLY A 60 -16.71 51.93 26.94
CA GLY A 60 -17.91 52.41 26.29
C GLY A 60 -18.19 51.89 24.88
N ALA A 61 -19.35 52.21 24.44
CA ALA A 61 -20.01 51.88 23.17
C ALA A 61 -19.18 52.11 21.88
N MET A 62 -18.06 52.82 21.93
CA MET A 62 -17.14 53.00 20.79
C MET A 62 -16.36 51.73 20.37
N GLU A 63 -16.05 50.87 21.32
CA GLU A 63 -15.29 49.63 21.01
C GLU A 63 -16.14 48.61 20.26
N ARG A 64 -17.44 48.58 20.53
CA ARG A 64 -18.38 47.68 19.81
C ARG A 64 -18.58 48.09 18.35
N ARG A 65 -18.44 49.39 18.04
CA ARG A 65 -18.56 49.93 16.66
C ARG A 65 -17.30 49.58 15.84
N ARG A 66 -16.10 49.66 16.46
CA ARG A 66 -14.84 49.26 15.82
C ARG A 66 -14.77 47.78 15.51
N ARG A 67 -15.25 46.89 16.38
CA ARG A 67 -15.28 45.45 16.13
C ARG A 67 -16.24 45.08 14.99
N ARG A 68 -17.35 45.78 14.80
CA ARG A 68 -18.25 45.53 13.65
C ARG A 68 -17.62 45.96 12.32
N LEU A 69 -16.92 47.09 12.28
CA LEU A 69 -16.24 47.58 11.08
C LEU A 69 -15.06 46.69 10.63
N LEU A 70 -14.37 46.04 11.59
CA LEU A 70 -13.33 45.06 11.26
C LEU A 70 -13.89 43.76 10.74
N ALA A 71 -15.05 43.31 11.18
CA ALA A 71 -15.70 42.11 10.68
C ALA A 71 -16.19 42.26 9.23
N ASP A 72 -16.62 43.46 8.84
CA ASP A 72 -17.06 43.73 7.46
C ASP A 72 -15.89 44.02 6.50
N ALA A 73 -14.74 44.49 7.01
CA ALA A 73 -13.55 44.72 6.20
C ALA A 73 -12.83 43.42 5.80
N PHE A 74 -12.97 42.38 6.59
CA PHE A 74 -12.60 41.03 6.24
C PHE A 74 -13.83 40.25 5.76
N GLY A 75 -14.56 40.81 4.81
CA GLY A 75 -15.64 40.18 4.12
C GLY A 75 -15.19 38.76 3.77
N ALA A 76 -15.82 37.79 4.41
CA ALA A 76 -15.64 36.38 4.10
C ALA A 76 -15.79 36.26 2.58
N HIS A 77 -14.69 36.24 1.86
CA HIS A 77 -14.66 35.69 0.53
C HIS A 77 -15.21 34.30 0.66
N LYS A 78 -16.55 34.20 0.49
CA LYS A 78 -17.25 32.97 0.20
C LYS A 78 -16.46 32.38 -0.96
N ARG A 79 -15.43 31.54 -0.62
CA ARG A 79 -14.75 30.74 -1.60
C ARG A 79 -15.90 30.09 -2.36
N ARG A 80 -16.12 30.54 -3.60
CA ARG A 80 -16.96 29.86 -4.55
C ARG A 80 -16.47 28.42 -4.50
N ARG A 81 -17.14 27.56 -3.75
CA ARG A 81 -16.97 26.13 -3.85
C ARG A 81 -17.13 25.88 -5.34
N ARG A 82 -15.99 25.71 -6.00
CA ARG A 82 -15.93 25.13 -7.32
C ARG A 82 -16.89 23.96 -7.20
N ARG A 83 -17.97 23.97 -7.96
CA ARG A 83 -18.91 22.88 -8.04
C ARG A 83 -18.07 21.66 -8.39
N GLN A 84 -17.67 20.91 -7.35
CA GLN A 84 -17.03 19.62 -7.55
C GLN A 84 -18.10 18.83 -8.25
N GLU A 85 -17.80 18.39 -9.46
CA GLU A 85 -18.57 17.31 -10.08
C GLU A 85 -18.72 16.26 -8.99
N PRO A 86 -19.92 15.66 -8.82
CA PRO A 86 -20.12 14.63 -7.81
C PRO A 86 -19.05 13.58 -8.04
N GLU A 87 -18.09 13.49 -7.09
CA GLU A 87 -17.09 12.43 -7.13
C GLU A 87 -17.90 11.12 -7.13
N PRO A 88 -17.59 10.19 -8.03
CA PRO A 88 -18.26 8.90 -8.08
C PRO A 88 -18.20 8.29 -6.69
N GLU A 89 -19.39 8.00 -6.12
CA GLU A 89 -19.51 7.63 -4.73
C GLU A 89 -18.76 6.33 -4.43
N GLY A 90 -17.66 6.46 -3.69
CA GLY A 90 -16.99 5.40 -2.95
C GLY A 90 -16.53 4.21 -3.78
N ARG A 91 -17.39 3.23 -4.00
CA ARG A 91 -17.05 1.96 -4.65
C ARG A 91 -16.70 2.11 -6.12
N GLU A 92 -17.52 2.84 -6.89
CA GLU A 92 -17.31 3.06 -8.33
C GLU A 92 -16.01 3.81 -8.58
N ALA A 93 -15.65 4.75 -7.70
CA ALA A 93 -14.38 5.46 -7.79
C ALA A 93 -13.17 4.52 -7.60
N VAL A 94 -13.26 3.58 -6.65
CA VAL A 94 -12.19 2.61 -6.38
C VAL A 94 -12.07 1.61 -7.52
N GLU A 95 -13.18 1.12 -8.02
CA GLU A 95 -13.23 0.18 -9.15
C GLU A 95 -12.70 0.84 -10.44
N GLY A 96 -13.15 2.05 -10.75
CA GLY A 96 -12.64 2.84 -11.88
C GLY A 96 -11.15 3.16 -11.78
N ALA A 97 -10.67 3.48 -10.56
CA ALA A 97 -9.25 3.68 -10.30
C ALA A 97 -8.45 2.38 -10.52
N LEU A 98 -8.98 1.24 -10.07
CA LEU A 98 -8.34 -0.06 -10.26
C LEU A 98 -8.23 -0.41 -11.74
N HIS A 99 -9.30 -0.24 -12.52
CA HIS A 99 -9.29 -0.46 -13.97
C HIS A 99 -8.30 0.48 -14.69
N SER A 100 -8.27 1.75 -14.30
CA SER A 100 -7.35 2.74 -14.87
C SER A 100 -5.89 2.37 -14.63
N LEU A 101 -5.56 1.92 -13.41
CA LEU A 101 -4.21 1.48 -13.06
C LEU A 101 -3.84 0.15 -13.73
N ALA A 102 -4.77 -0.79 -13.83
CA ALA A 102 -4.58 -2.06 -14.53
C ALA A 102 -4.29 -1.84 -16.03
N ALA A 103 -4.92 -0.82 -16.63
CA ALA A 103 -4.66 -0.44 -18.02
C ALA A 103 -3.24 0.12 -18.25
N LEU A 104 -2.60 0.68 -17.22
CA LEU A 104 -1.20 1.14 -17.28
C LEU A 104 -0.18 -0.02 -17.24
N PHE A 105 -0.62 -1.24 -16.91
CA PHE A 105 0.29 -2.38 -16.83
C PHE A 105 0.74 -2.83 -18.22
N PRO A 106 2.05 -2.87 -18.50
CA PRO A 106 2.56 -3.21 -19.83
C PRO A 106 2.58 -4.74 -20.03
N ARG A 107 1.48 -5.31 -20.51
CA ARG A 107 1.31 -6.77 -20.71
C ARG A 107 2.45 -7.40 -21.52
N GLY A 108 2.82 -6.80 -22.64
CA GLY A 108 3.89 -7.31 -23.52
C GLY A 108 5.30 -7.32 -22.90
N LEU A 109 5.50 -6.63 -21.76
CA LEU A 109 6.80 -6.60 -21.08
C LEU A 109 7.22 -7.97 -20.51
N PHE A 110 6.25 -8.80 -20.18
CA PHE A 110 6.43 -10.10 -19.54
C PHE A 110 5.96 -11.26 -20.41
N ASP A 111 6.00 -11.07 -21.72
CA ASP A 111 5.52 -12.05 -22.70
C ASP A 111 4.05 -12.41 -22.48
N ASP A 112 3.27 -11.45 -21.99
CA ASP A 112 1.87 -11.60 -21.56
C ASP A 112 1.62 -12.69 -20.50
N ALA A 113 2.69 -13.17 -19.85
CA ALA A 113 2.61 -14.25 -18.85
C ALA A 113 2.09 -13.80 -17.47
N LEU A 114 1.95 -12.49 -17.24
CA LEU A 114 1.48 -11.93 -15.96
C LEU A 114 0.15 -11.24 -16.12
N PRO A 115 -0.77 -11.41 -15.15
CA PRO A 115 -1.98 -10.61 -15.10
C PRO A 115 -1.62 -9.13 -14.83
N PRO A 116 -2.51 -8.17 -15.19
CA PRO A 116 -2.35 -6.77 -14.82
C PRO A 116 -2.26 -6.62 -13.30
N LEU A 117 -1.08 -6.30 -12.80
CA LEU A 117 -0.80 -6.20 -11.37
C LEU A 117 -0.78 -4.74 -10.95
N VAL A 118 -1.67 -4.36 -10.04
CA VAL A 118 -1.78 -3.03 -9.45
C VAL A 118 -1.29 -3.11 -8.00
N LEU A 119 -0.57 -2.09 -7.52
CA LEU A 119 -0.19 -2.03 -6.11
C LEU A 119 -1.30 -1.31 -5.32
N ARG A 120 -1.68 -1.86 -4.15
CA ARG A 120 -2.73 -1.28 -3.30
C ARG A 120 -2.52 0.22 -3.07
N HIS A 121 -1.31 0.64 -2.76
CA HIS A 121 -1.02 2.04 -2.50
C HIS A 121 -1.13 2.95 -3.73
N GLN A 122 -1.06 2.43 -4.96
CA GLN A 122 -1.30 3.24 -6.16
C GLN A 122 -2.73 3.79 -6.20
N LEU A 123 -3.70 3.06 -5.64
CA LEU A 123 -5.09 3.53 -5.54
C LEU A 123 -5.20 4.83 -4.74
N TYR A 124 -4.36 5.01 -3.71
CA TYR A 124 -4.35 6.24 -2.90
C TYR A 124 -3.85 7.48 -3.65
N SER A 125 -3.28 7.31 -4.84
CA SER A 125 -2.92 8.43 -5.71
C SER A 125 -4.11 8.97 -6.52
N LEU A 126 -5.14 8.16 -6.71
CA LEU A 126 -6.35 8.50 -7.47
C LEU A 126 -7.53 8.80 -6.56
N VAL A 127 -7.70 8.03 -5.47
CA VAL A 127 -8.78 8.20 -4.50
C VAL A 127 -8.20 8.71 -3.18
N PRO A 128 -8.51 9.96 -2.76
CA PRO A 128 -7.90 10.57 -1.58
C PRO A 128 -8.26 9.89 -0.26
N ALA A 129 -9.47 9.32 -0.16
CA ALA A 129 -10.00 8.69 1.05
C ALA A 129 -9.45 7.26 1.23
N ARG A 130 -8.26 7.11 1.83
CA ARG A 130 -7.58 5.81 2.04
C ARG A 130 -8.46 4.78 2.74
N THR A 131 -9.14 5.17 3.81
CA THR A 131 -10.04 4.26 4.55
C THR A 131 -11.16 3.72 3.66
N ALA A 132 -11.74 4.57 2.82
CA ALA A 132 -12.77 4.14 1.87
C ALA A 132 -12.20 3.18 0.82
N VAL A 133 -10.99 3.45 0.30
CA VAL A 133 -10.30 2.54 -0.62
C VAL A 133 -10.10 1.17 0.03
N ASP A 134 -9.59 1.12 1.27
CA ASP A 134 -9.34 -0.14 1.96
C ASP A 134 -10.63 -0.91 2.26
N GLN A 135 -11.71 -0.22 2.65
CA GLN A 135 -13.03 -0.82 2.88
C GLN A 135 -13.60 -1.42 1.59
N HIS A 136 -13.64 -0.65 0.50
CA HIS A 136 -14.19 -1.13 -0.77
C HIS A 136 -13.33 -2.22 -1.38
N LEU A 137 -12.01 -2.13 -1.27
CA LEU A 137 -11.11 -3.18 -1.73
C LEU A 137 -11.32 -4.49 -0.94
N ASN A 138 -11.56 -4.42 0.38
CA ASN A 138 -11.90 -5.58 1.19
C ASN A 138 -13.24 -6.18 0.78
N SER A 139 -14.27 -5.35 0.54
CA SER A 139 -15.56 -5.83 0.02
C SER A 139 -15.40 -6.56 -1.32
N MET A 140 -14.69 -5.96 -2.28
CA MET A 140 -14.40 -6.59 -3.58
C MET A 140 -13.60 -7.90 -3.45
N LYS A 141 -12.69 -7.97 -2.46
CA LYS A 141 -11.95 -9.20 -2.14
C LYS A 141 -12.88 -10.28 -1.59
N GLU A 142 -13.78 -9.95 -0.66
CA GLU A 142 -14.75 -10.87 -0.08
C GLU A 142 -15.76 -11.37 -1.12
N GLU A 143 -16.17 -10.51 -2.03
CA GLU A 143 -17.01 -10.87 -3.19
C GLU A 143 -16.26 -11.71 -4.23
N GLY A 144 -14.94 -11.86 -4.09
CA GLY A 144 -14.11 -12.64 -5.01
C GLY A 144 -13.78 -11.95 -6.32
N LEU A 145 -14.07 -10.66 -6.48
CA LEU A 145 -13.79 -9.89 -7.70
C LEU A 145 -12.29 -9.64 -7.88
N VAL A 146 -11.58 -9.42 -6.77
CA VAL A 146 -10.14 -9.17 -6.75
C VAL A 146 -9.40 -10.09 -5.79
N ARG A 147 -8.12 -10.30 -6.05
CA ARG A 147 -7.20 -11.03 -5.17
C ARG A 147 -6.04 -10.14 -4.76
N LEU A 148 -5.67 -10.26 -3.50
CA LEU A 148 -4.51 -9.59 -2.94
C LEU A 148 -3.33 -10.57 -2.81
N PHE A 149 -2.14 -10.07 -3.11
CA PHE A 149 -0.90 -10.83 -3.09
C PHE A 149 0.16 -10.09 -2.30
N GLN A 150 0.83 -10.76 -1.37
CA GLN A 150 1.99 -10.22 -0.70
C GLN A 150 3.20 -10.27 -1.64
N LEU A 151 3.79 -9.11 -1.94
CA LEU A 151 4.88 -9.01 -2.92
C LEU A 151 6.29 -9.15 -2.33
N GLY A 152 6.39 -9.18 -1.01
CA GLY A 152 7.63 -9.56 -0.30
C GLY A 152 8.77 -8.53 -0.29
N PHE A 153 8.58 -7.31 -0.81
CA PHE A 153 9.61 -6.26 -0.73
C PHE A 153 9.39 -5.29 0.44
N ASP A 154 8.18 -5.24 0.94
CA ASP A 154 7.76 -4.48 2.11
C ASP A 154 6.60 -5.23 2.78
N THR A 155 6.44 -5.09 4.08
CA THR A 155 5.34 -5.73 4.84
C THR A 155 3.98 -5.29 4.33
N ASP A 156 3.86 -4.03 3.89
CA ASP A 156 2.61 -3.43 3.41
C ASP A 156 2.47 -3.42 1.87
N ALA A 157 3.39 -4.08 1.18
CA ALA A 157 3.38 -4.13 -0.28
C ALA A 157 2.45 -5.23 -0.79
N PHE A 158 1.18 -4.88 -0.98
CA PHE A 158 0.18 -5.74 -1.57
C PHE A 158 -0.05 -5.42 -3.04
N GLY A 159 -0.01 -6.45 -3.87
CA GLY A 159 -0.51 -6.42 -5.24
C GLY A 159 -2.00 -6.77 -5.28
N VAL A 160 -2.71 -6.16 -6.19
CA VAL A 160 -4.14 -6.40 -6.46
C VAL A 160 -4.27 -6.83 -7.90
N VAL A 161 -5.02 -7.90 -8.15
CA VAL A 161 -5.29 -8.43 -9.47
C VAL A 161 -6.77 -8.83 -9.55
N PHE A 162 -7.42 -8.64 -10.68
CA PHE A 162 -8.75 -9.16 -10.91
C PHE A 162 -8.73 -10.70 -10.90
N THR A 163 -9.68 -11.32 -10.23
CA THR A 163 -9.70 -12.78 -10.03
C THR A 163 -9.72 -13.54 -11.34
N GLU A 164 -10.47 -13.05 -12.33
CA GLU A 164 -10.58 -13.71 -13.63
C GLU A 164 -9.26 -13.62 -14.41
N ASP A 165 -8.60 -12.46 -14.42
CA ASP A 165 -7.27 -12.31 -15.03
C ASP A 165 -6.24 -13.22 -14.36
N TYR A 166 -6.31 -13.33 -13.02
CA TYR A 166 -5.44 -14.22 -12.26
C TYR A 166 -5.65 -15.69 -12.65
N LYS A 167 -6.90 -16.17 -12.63
CA LYS A 167 -7.25 -17.56 -12.99
C LYS A 167 -6.79 -17.87 -14.42
N ALA A 168 -7.09 -16.99 -15.37
CA ALA A 168 -6.70 -17.17 -16.77
C ALA A 168 -5.18 -17.33 -16.93
N LYS A 169 -4.40 -16.43 -16.31
CA LYS A 169 -2.93 -16.46 -16.42
C LYS A 169 -2.28 -17.61 -15.67
N VAL A 170 -2.84 -18.02 -14.53
CA VAL A 170 -2.36 -19.20 -13.80
C VAL A 170 -2.59 -20.48 -14.63
N VAL A 171 -3.78 -20.66 -15.19
CA VAL A 171 -4.08 -21.83 -16.03
C VAL A 171 -3.19 -21.85 -17.27
N GLU A 172 -3.01 -20.72 -17.92
CA GLU A 172 -2.10 -20.58 -19.09
C GLU A 172 -0.65 -20.96 -18.73
N ALA A 173 -0.17 -20.54 -17.54
CA ALA A 173 1.20 -20.80 -17.07
C ALA A 173 1.48 -22.27 -16.79
N VAL A 174 0.45 -23.07 -16.47
CA VAL A 174 0.56 -24.51 -16.15
C VAL A 174 0.05 -25.41 -17.27
N ALA A 175 -0.46 -24.88 -18.36
CA ALA A 175 -1.00 -25.64 -19.48
C ALA A 175 0.01 -26.68 -19.97
N GLY A 176 -0.42 -27.93 -20.10
CA GLY A 176 0.40 -29.07 -20.53
C GLY A 176 1.42 -29.58 -19.49
N LYS A 177 1.40 -29.10 -18.26
CA LYS A 177 2.25 -29.59 -17.17
C LYS A 177 1.48 -30.59 -16.30
N GLU A 178 2.20 -31.48 -15.63
CA GLU A 178 1.61 -32.44 -14.67
C GLU A 178 0.81 -31.75 -13.54
N SER A 179 1.19 -30.55 -13.19
CA SER A 179 0.52 -29.75 -12.15
C SER A 179 -0.79 -29.10 -12.60
N GLU A 180 -1.17 -29.16 -13.88
CA GLU A 180 -2.34 -28.46 -14.40
C GLU A 180 -3.64 -28.86 -13.69
N ALA A 181 -3.91 -30.17 -13.58
CA ALA A 181 -5.12 -30.67 -12.91
C ALA A 181 -5.17 -30.26 -11.44
N LEU A 182 -4.02 -30.32 -10.76
CA LEU A 182 -3.90 -29.92 -9.36
C LEU A 182 -4.12 -28.41 -9.16
N VAL A 183 -3.56 -27.59 -10.03
CA VAL A 183 -3.74 -26.13 -9.97
C VAL A 183 -5.19 -25.75 -10.27
N ARG A 184 -5.85 -26.37 -11.25
CA ARG A 184 -7.28 -26.15 -11.51
C ARG A 184 -8.12 -26.52 -10.29
N ARG A 185 -7.87 -27.68 -9.67
CA ARG A 185 -8.51 -28.06 -8.42
C ARG A 185 -8.29 -27.02 -7.31
N PHE A 186 -7.09 -26.49 -7.17
CA PHE A 186 -6.80 -25.43 -6.18
C PHE A 186 -7.59 -24.15 -6.47
N LEU A 187 -7.67 -23.71 -7.71
CA LEU A 187 -8.43 -22.51 -8.11
C LEU A 187 -9.92 -22.65 -7.81
N ASP A 188 -10.48 -23.85 -8.01
CA ASP A 188 -11.91 -24.11 -7.82
C ASP A 188 -12.25 -24.34 -6.36
N SER A 189 -11.48 -25.18 -5.65
CA SER A 189 -11.80 -25.62 -4.29
C SER A 189 -11.31 -24.67 -3.20
N VAL A 190 -10.25 -23.90 -3.43
CA VAL A 190 -9.64 -23.01 -2.44
C VAL A 190 -9.86 -21.54 -2.79
N LEU A 191 -9.47 -21.14 -3.97
CA LEU A 191 -9.51 -19.72 -4.34
C LEU A 191 -10.95 -19.20 -4.46
N THR A 192 -11.86 -19.99 -5.05
CA THR A 192 -13.25 -19.55 -5.28
C THR A 192 -13.99 -19.30 -3.96
N PRO A 193 -14.02 -20.22 -2.98
CA PRO A 193 -14.75 -20.02 -1.72
C PRO A 193 -13.98 -19.19 -0.69
N CYS A 194 -12.66 -19.00 -0.85
CA CYS A 194 -11.83 -18.38 0.17
C CYS A 194 -11.14 -17.12 -0.34
N ALA A 195 -11.39 -16.01 0.34
CA ALA A 195 -10.80 -14.70 0.03
C ALA A 195 -9.44 -14.47 0.74
N ASP A 196 -8.90 -15.45 1.44
CA ASP A 196 -7.68 -15.29 2.23
C ASP A 196 -6.44 -15.11 1.36
N ILE A 197 -5.47 -14.41 1.92
CA ILE A 197 -4.18 -14.13 1.27
C ILE A 197 -3.16 -15.22 1.60
N SER A 198 -3.37 -15.91 2.74
CA SER A 198 -2.47 -16.96 3.22
C SER A 198 -3.24 -18.17 3.70
N TYR A 199 -2.61 -19.32 3.56
CA TYR A 199 -3.16 -20.63 3.92
C TYR A 199 -2.20 -21.33 4.86
N ASP A 200 -2.71 -21.98 5.90
CA ASP A 200 -1.94 -22.84 6.78
C ASP A 200 -2.10 -24.33 6.41
N MET A 201 -1.20 -25.16 6.92
CA MET A 201 -1.18 -26.60 6.65
C MET A 201 -2.46 -27.30 7.11
N VAL A 202 -2.99 -26.93 8.29
CA VAL A 202 -4.18 -27.55 8.85
C VAL A 202 -5.36 -27.36 7.92
N ARG A 203 -5.57 -26.12 7.50
CA ARG A 203 -6.65 -25.75 6.59
C ARG A 203 -6.51 -26.38 5.21
N MET A 204 -5.31 -26.39 4.64
CA MET A 204 -5.05 -27.02 3.35
C MET A 204 -5.32 -28.51 3.37
N MET A 205 -4.96 -29.22 4.45
CA MET A 205 -5.12 -30.66 4.55
C MET A 205 -6.52 -31.06 4.99
N GLN A 206 -7.09 -30.40 6.00
CA GLN A 206 -8.37 -30.81 6.60
C GLN A 206 -9.57 -30.24 5.84
N ASP A 207 -9.57 -28.96 5.49
CA ASP A 207 -10.72 -28.33 4.85
C ASP A 207 -10.73 -28.56 3.34
N PHE A 208 -9.57 -28.49 2.71
CA PHE A 208 -9.47 -28.60 1.25
C PHE A 208 -8.92 -29.93 0.74
N GLY A 209 -8.46 -30.82 1.62
CA GLY A 209 -8.01 -32.15 1.28
C GLY A 209 -6.76 -32.22 0.39
N PHE A 210 -5.85 -31.26 0.49
CA PHE A 210 -4.55 -31.26 -0.19
C PHE A 210 -3.51 -31.98 0.67
N ARG A 211 -2.71 -32.87 0.05
CA ARG A 211 -1.59 -33.53 0.69
C ARG A 211 -0.33 -32.64 0.64
N ASP A 212 0.64 -32.94 1.46
CA ASP A 212 1.92 -32.20 1.48
C ASP A 212 2.63 -32.22 0.11
N ALA A 213 2.57 -33.39 -0.60
CA ALA A 213 3.08 -33.48 -1.97
C ALA A 213 2.35 -32.55 -2.96
N ASP A 214 1.02 -32.38 -2.80
CA ASP A 214 0.20 -31.50 -3.62
C ASP A 214 0.60 -30.03 -3.36
N ILE A 215 0.78 -29.66 -2.09
CA ILE A 215 1.22 -28.33 -1.70
C ILE A 215 2.62 -28.02 -2.27
N THR A 216 3.52 -28.98 -2.22
CA THR A 216 4.87 -28.86 -2.81
C THR A 216 4.78 -28.60 -4.32
N GLN A 217 3.89 -29.28 -5.03
CA GLN A 217 3.66 -29.04 -6.46
C GLN A 217 3.05 -27.66 -6.73
N LEU A 218 2.12 -27.17 -5.89
CA LEU A 218 1.56 -25.80 -5.99
C LEU A 218 2.63 -24.74 -5.78
N VAL A 219 3.55 -24.96 -4.84
CA VAL A 219 4.72 -24.08 -4.65
C VAL A 219 5.64 -24.13 -5.86
N GLY A 220 5.91 -25.32 -6.41
CA GLY A 220 6.70 -25.50 -7.64
C GLY A 220 6.05 -24.83 -8.87
N ALA A 221 4.72 -24.85 -8.96
CA ALA A 221 3.98 -24.13 -9.99
C ALA A 221 3.98 -22.59 -9.79
N GLY A 222 4.39 -22.09 -8.62
CA GLY A 222 4.44 -20.69 -8.29
C GLY A 222 3.09 -20.07 -7.90
N VAL A 223 2.08 -20.89 -7.64
CA VAL A 223 0.76 -20.45 -7.17
C VAL A 223 0.78 -20.16 -5.67
N LEU A 224 1.64 -20.84 -4.94
CA LEU A 224 1.92 -20.61 -3.52
C LEU A 224 3.39 -20.23 -3.31
N THR A 225 3.67 -19.39 -2.30
CA THR A 225 5.01 -19.15 -1.79
C THR A 225 5.07 -19.38 -0.30
N VAL A 226 6.19 -19.87 0.20
CA VAL A 226 6.37 -20.13 1.63
C VAL A 226 6.34 -18.83 2.40
N ARG A 227 5.50 -18.75 3.41
CA ARG A 227 5.42 -17.69 4.40
C ARG A 227 6.28 -18.03 5.61
N ASP A 228 5.88 -19.09 6.31
CA ASP A 228 6.53 -19.63 7.50
C ASP A 228 6.49 -21.17 7.42
N ALA A 229 7.04 -21.85 8.41
CA ALA A 229 6.91 -23.30 8.51
C ALA A 229 5.43 -23.70 8.62
N GLY A 230 4.91 -24.42 7.61
CA GLY A 230 3.51 -24.85 7.55
C GLY A 230 2.50 -23.77 7.14
N SER A 231 2.94 -22.66 6.55
CA SER A 231 2.04 -21.66 5.98
C SER A 231 2.56 -21.08 4.67
N TRP A 232 1.62 -20.68 3.78
CA TRP A 232 1.93 -20.19 2.44
C TRP A 232 1.12 -18.97 2.09
N TRP A 233 1.74 -18.06 1.33
CA TRP A 233 1.05 -16.95 0.69
C TRP A 233 0.53 -17.36 -0.67
N LEU A 234 -0.65 -16.84 -1.04
CA LEU A 234 -1.07 -16.85 -2.43
C LEU A 234 -0.08 -16.05 -3.28
N ALA A 235 0.31 -16.57 -4.43
CA ALA A 235 1.32 -15.98 -5.29
C ALA A 235 0.89 -15.91 -6.76
N VAL A 236 1.52 -15.01 -7.50
CA VAL A 236 1.38 -14.92 -8.95
C VAL A 236 2.59 -15.59 -9.59
N PRO A 237 2.40 -16.65 -10.41
CA PRO A 237 3.51 -17.29 -11.11
C PRO A 237 4.34 -16.26 -11.90
N GLY A 238 5.64 -16.26 -11.70
CA GLY A 238 6.53 -15.33 -12.40
C GLY A 238 6.60 -13.90 -11.86
N ALA A 239 5.91 -13.56 -10.76
CA ALA A 239 5.90 -12.22 -10.16
C ALA A 239 7.30 -11.67 -9.82
N GLY A 240 8.30 -12.52 -9.63
CA GLY A 240 9.68 -12.08 -9.40
C GLY A 240 10.26 -11.23 -10.53
N ARG A 241 9.86 -11.47 -11.79
CA ARG A 241 10.24 -10.63 -12.94
C ARG A 241 9.65 -9.23 -12.83
N PHE A 242 8.37 -9.14 -12.48
CA PHE A 242 7.69 -7.87 -12.21
C PHE A 242 8.38 -7.12 -11.06
N MET A 243 8.59 -7.77 -9.91
CA MET A 243 9.23 -7.16 -8.74
C MET A 243 10.58 -6.56 -9.06
N LYS A 244 11.41 -7.29 -9.81
CA LYS A 244 12.72 -6.82 -10.25
C LYS A 244 12.64 -5.60 -11.16
N ALA A 245 11.70 -5.58 -12.10
CA ALA A 245 11.47 -4.45 -13.00
C ALA A 245 10.90 -3.24 -12.22
N PHE A 246 9.95 -3.48 -11.33
CA PHE A 246 9.31 -2.48 -10.49
C PHE A 246 10.31 -1.75 -9.59
N LEU A 247 11.08 -2.47 -8.78
CA LEU A 247 12.05 -1.87 -7.85
C LEU A 247 13.15 -1.07 -8.58
N ARG A 248 13.61 -1.55 -9.73
CA ARG A 248 14.57 -0.83 -10.57
C ARG A 248 13.98 0.46 -11.13
N GLY A 249 12.75 0.39 -11.63
CA GLY A 249 12.03 1.55 -12.16
C GLY A 249 11.74 2.59 -11.09
N ARG A 250 11.21 2.19 -9.92
CA ARG A 250 10.97 3.06 -8.76
C ARG A 250 12.24 3.84 -8.38
N LYS A 251 13.36 3.12 -8.22
CA LYS A 251 14.66 3.73 -7.90
C LYS A 251 15.11 4.72 -8.99
N ALA A 252 14.92 4.40 -10.26
CA ALA A 252 15.33 5.25 -11.36
C ALA A 252 14.49 6.54 -11.44
N VAL A 253 13.17 6.47 -11.24
CA VAL A 253 12.30 7.67 -11.23
C VAL A 253 12.58 8.55 -10.03
N LEU A 254 12.75 7.98 -8.83
CA LEU A 254 13.17 8.74 -7.64
C LEU A 254 14.51 9.45 -7.86
N ALA A 255 15.50 8.78 -8.42
CA ALA A 255 16.80 9.37 -8.73
C ALA A 255 16.70 10.51 -9.76
N LEU A 256 15.77 10.41 -10.72
CA LEU A 256 15.51 11.47 -11.71
C LEU A 256 14.95 12.72 -11.02
N ILE A 257 13.97 12.58 -10.12
CA ILE A 257 13.40 13.70 -9.36
C ILE A 257 14.45 14.29 -8.39
N GLN A 258 15.21 13.44 -7.70
CA GLN A 258 16.25 13.89 -6.76
C GLN A 258 17.37 14.69 -7.43
N LYS A 259 17.71 14.39 -8.69
CA LYS A 259 18.73 15.09 -9.48
C LYS A 259 18.25 16.42 -10.06
N ALA A 260 16.94 16.67 -10.09
CA ALA A 260 16.38 17.90 -10.59
C ALA A 260 16.72 19.07 -9.65
N ARG A 261 16.77 20.29 -10.22
CA ARG A 261 16.96 21.50 -9.44
C ARG A 261 15.83 21.61 -8.41
N TYR A 262 16.15 21.88 -7.18
CA TYR A 262 15.21 21.93 -6.05
C TYR A 262 14.54 20.58 -5.69
N ARG A 263 14.93 19.47 -6.34
CA ARG A 263 14.30 18.13 -6.19
C ARG A 263 12.81 18.14 -6.56
N GLU A 264 12.46 18.98 -7.49
CA GLU A 264 11.11 19.16 -8.00
C GLU A 264 11.10 19.05 -9.52
N VAL A 265 10.07 18.42 -10.06
CA VAL A 265 9.86 18.25 -11.50
C VAL A 265 8.39 18.50 -11.81
N LEU A 266 8.12 19.23 -12.89
CA LEU A 266 6.75 19.38 -13.40
C LEU A 266 6.21 18.01 -13.81
N LEU A 267 5.01 17.68 -13.36
CA LEU A 267 4.35 16.42 -13.70
C LEU A 267 4.22 16.24 -15.22
N ALA A 268 3.78 17.28 -15.92
CA ALA A 268 3.65 17.28 -17.37
C ALA A 268 5.00 17.04 -18.07
N GLU A 269 6.07 17.67 -17.60
CA GLU A 269 7.42 17.45 -18.13
C GLU A 269 7.88 16.00 -17.88
N LEU A 270 7.64 15.47 -16.68
CA LEU A 270 8.00 14.10 -16.36
C LEU A 270 7.27 13.09 -17.25
N GLN A 271 5.99 13.32 -17.51
CA GLN A 271 5.17 12.43 -18.36
C GLN A 271 5.59 12.44 -19.83
N THR A 272 6.07 13.57 -20.34
CA THR A 272 6.52 13.73 -21.75
C THR A 272 7.99 13.33 -21.94
N ARG A 273 8.76 13.23 -20.86
CA ARG A 273 10.18 12.89 -20.92
C ARG A 273 10.39 11.43 -21.33
N ARG A 274 11.38 11.18 -22.17
CA ARG A 274 11.78 9.81 -22.50
C ARG A 274 12.21 9.06 -21.21
N PRO A 275 11.55 7.94 -20.87
CA PRO A 275 11.84 7.20 -19.65
C PRO A 275 13.26 6.59 -19.70
N PRO A 276 13.97 6.56 -18.57
CA PRO A 276 15.21 5.79 -18.46
C PRO A 276 14.99 4.30 -18.78
N ARG A 277 15.98 3.63 -19.32
CA ARG A 277 15.87 2.19 -19.70
C ARG A 277 15.46 1.28 -18.53
N ALA A 278 15.71 1.70 -17.29
CA ALA A 278 15.31 0.98 -16.09
C ALA A 278 13.81 1.06 -15.79
N VAL A 279 13.11 2.07 -16.33
CA VAL A 279 11.67 2.32 -16.11
C VAL A 279 10.86 1.53 -17.16
N ARG A 280 10.86 0.21 -17.02
CA ARG A 280 10.22 -0.70 -17.99
C ARG A 280 8.69 -0.73 -17.88
N LEU A 281 8.14 -0.46 -16.68
CA LEU A 281 6.69 -0.41 -16.42
C LEU A 281 6.04 0.90 -16.89
N GLY A 282 6.83 1.86 -17.38
CA GLY A 282 6.33 3.16 -17.77
C GLY A 282 6.36 4.20 -16.65
N LEU A 283 6.48 5.47 -17.04
CA LEU A 283 6.49 6.58 -16.07
C LEU A 283 5.15 6.74 -15.34
N PRO A 284 3.97 6.69 -16.01
CA PRO A 284 2.69 6.83 -15.32
C PRO A 284 2.51 5.80 -14.20
N TYR A 285 2.87 4.54 -14.44
CA TYR A 285 2.78 3.47 -13.45
C TYR A 285 3.59 3.79 -12.19
N HIS A 286 4.84 4.26 -12.36
CA HIS A 286 5.69 4.62 -11.23
C HIS A 286 5.31 5.95 -10.57
N ILE A 287 4.70 6.89 -11.28
CA ILE A 287 4.20 8.14 -10.68
C ILE A 287 3.10 7.83 -9.67
N HIS A 288 2.11 7.01 -10.05
CA HIS A 288 1.06 6.57 -9.13
C HIS A 288 1.62 5.78 -7.94
N ASP A 289 2.64 4.96 -8.17
CA ASP A 289 3.37 4.26 -7.12
C ASP A 289 4.02 5.23 -6.13
N LEU A 290 4.79 6.20 -6.61
CA LEU A 290 5.53 7.13 -5.76
C LEU A 290 4.62 8.07 -4.96
N ILE A 291 3.51 8.51 -5.56
CA ILE A 291 2.51 9.35 -4.89
C ILE A 291 1.78 8.54 -3.83
N GLY A 292 1.27 7.37 -4.19
CA GLY A 292 0.53 6.50 -3.29
C GLY A 292 1.34 6.00 -2.10
N ALA A 293 2.63 5.68 -2.33
CA ALA A 293 3.60 5.34 -1.28
C ALA A 293 4.11 6.55 -0.48
N GLN A 294 3.65 7.79 -0.79
CA GLN A 294 4.10 9.04 -0.16
C GLN A 294 5.61 9.31 -0.27
N LEU A 295 6.28 8.74 -1.22
CA LEU A 295 7.69 9.02 -1.51
C LEU A 295 7.87 10.36 -2.22
N VAL A 296 6.83 10.81 -2.91
CA VAL A 296 6.75 12.09 -3.62
C VAL A 296 5.44 12.78 -3.27
N ARG A 297 5.46 14.11 -3.16
CA ARG A 297 4.26 14.97 -3.00
C ARG A 297 4.01 15.75 -4.28
N TRP A 298 2.77 16.07 -4.52
CA TRP A 298 2.28 16.86 -5.65
C TRP A 298 1.43 18.05 -5.18
#